data_38b2edc9d6c5454ee74eb62a650ee515
#
_entry.id   38b2edc9d6c5454ee74eb62a650ee515
#
_cell.length_a   1.000
_cell.length_b   1.000
_cell.length_c   1.000
_cell.angle_alpha   90.00
_cell.angle_beta   90.00
_cell.angle_gamma   90.00
#
_symmetry.space_group_name_H-M   'P 1'
#
loop_
_entity.id
_entity.type
_entity.pdbx_description
1 polymer ?
#
loop_
_entity_poly.entity_id
_entity_poly.type
_entity_poly.pdbx_seq_one_letter_code
_entity_poly.pdbx_strand_id
1 'polypeptide(L)'
;MDAEAYNVIKKFWENQDSGDYTTTEHLFAEDALFVDPVYGTFQGREQIGAFLLKMNQAVTSINGVFRLEKLSGNETTAWAQWSFTSDHGYREGVGVYEVSNGEITYYRDYMNESSGD
;
A
#
# COMPACT_ATOMS: atom_id res chain seq x y z
N MET A 1 -19.66 9.66 -6.51
CA MET A 1 -19.78 9.66 -5.80
C MET A 1 -19.40 8.69 -4.94
N ASP A 2 -19.78 8.11 -4.57
CA ASP A 2 -19.88 7.24 -3.69
C ASP A 2 -18.83 6.25 -3.47
N ALA A 3 -17.79 6.16 -4.22
CA ALA A 3 -16.72 5.20 -4.07
C ALA A 3 -15.36 5.89 -4.14
N GLU A 4 -15.25 7.05 -3.50
CA GLU A 4 -14.01 7.80 -3.57
C GLU A 4 -12.82 7.00 -3.05
N ALA A 5 -12.97 6.38 -1.87
CA ALA A 5 -11.86 5.61 -1.33
C ALA A 5 -11.52 4.43 -2.23
N TYR A 6 -12.53 3.73 -2.71
CA TYR A 6 -12.28 2.62 -3.64
C TYR A 6 -11.46 3.10 -4.84
N ASN A 7 -11.83 4.24 -5.43
CA ASN A 7 -11.16 4.72 -6.63
C ASN A 7 -9.73 5.18 -6.35
N VAL A 8 -9.50 5.83 -5.22
CA VAL A 8 -8.15 6.27 -4.85
C VAL A 8 -7.24 5.06 -4.63
N ILE A 9 -7.74 4.02 -3.95
CA ILE A 9 -6.91 2.86 -3.67
C ILE A 9 -6.68 2.02 -4.93
N LYS A 10 -7.65 2.00 -5.84
CA LYS A 10 -7.44 1.36 -7.13
C LYS A 10 -6.29 2.04 -7.87
N LYS A 11 -6.25 3.38 -7.84
CA LYS A 11 -5.17 4.14 -8.46
C LYS A 11 -3.83 3.86 -7.78
N PHE A 12 -3.82 3.76 -6.46
CA PHE A 12 -2.62 3.42 -5.71
C PHE A 12 -2.03 2.10 -6.22
N TRP A 13 -2.85 1.08 -6.38
CA TRP A 13 -2.36 -0.23 -6.83
C TRP A 13 -1.94 -0.21 -8.30
N GLU A 14 -2.61 0.58 -9.15
CA GLU A 14 -2.19 0.74 -10.55
C GLU A 14 -0.83 1.40 -10.63
N ASN A 15 -0.58 2.43 -9.80
CA ASN A 15 0.70 3.10 -9.78
C ASN A 15 1.80 2.18 -9.26
N GLN A 16 1.47 1.33 -8.30
CA GLN A 16 2.44 0.39 -7.77
C GLN A 16 2.87 -0.61 -8.84
N ASP A 17 1.93 -1.10 -9.64
CA ASP A 17 2.25 -2.02 -10.73
C ASP A 17 3.14 -1.36 -11.77
N SER A 18 2.96 -0.08 -12.05
CA SER A 18 3.75 0.62 -13.05
C SER A 18 5.07 1.14 -12.50
N GLY A 19 5.28 1.07 -11.19
CA GLY A 19 6.50 1.58 -10.56
C GLY A 19 6.51 3.10 -10.42
N ASP A 20 5.35 3.76 -10.55
CA ASP A 20 5.30 5.21 -10.50
C ASP A 20 5.12 5.69 -9.07
N TYR A 21 6.22 5.80 -8.34
CA TYR A 21 6.17 6.18 -6.94
C TYR A 21 6.03 7.68 -6.71
N THR A 22 6.35 8.48 -7.70
CA THR A 22 6.16 9.92 -7.60
C THR A 22 4.69 10.26 -7.54
N THR A 23 3.88 9.68 -8.43
CA THR A 23 2.45 9.90 -8.42
C THR A 23 1.81 9.27 -7.17
N THR A 24 2.31 8.09 -6.78
CA THR A 24 1.79 7.40 -5.60
C THR A 24 1.94 8.25 -4.35
N GLU A 25 3.08 8.91 -4.19
CA GLU A 25 3.30 9.76 -3.03
C GLU A 25 2.23 10.84 -2.93
N HIS A 26 1.80 11.38 -4.06
CA HIS A 26 0.80 12.44 -4.06
C HIS A 26 -0.62 11.97 -3.78
N LEU A 27 -0.84 10.66 -3.71
CA LEU A 27 -2.13 10.15 -3.29
C LEU A 27 -2.32 10.23 -1.77
N PHE A 28 -1.25 10.50 -1.02
CA PHE A 28 -1.31 10.58 0.43
C PHE A 28 -1.48 12.01 0.89
N ALA A 29 -2.26 12.22 1.95
CA ALA A 29 -2.38 13.53 2.57
C ALA A 29 -1.05 13.93 3.20
N GLU A 30 -0.83 15.23 3.38
CA GLU A 30 0.41 15.70 3.96
C GLU A 30 0.69 15.11 5.33
N ASP A 31 -0.35 14.86 6.11
CA ASP A 31 -0.19 14.33 7.46
C ASP A 31 -0.66 12.88 7.56
N ALA A 32 -0.65 12.14 6.49
CA ALA A 32 -1.09 10.75 6.49
C ALA A 32 -0.27 9.88 7.42
N LEU A 33 -0.88 8.80 7.89
CA LEU A 33 -0.20 7.82 8.73
C LEU A 33 -0.18 6.49 8.02
N PHE A 34 0.98 5.86 7.95
CA PHE A 34 1.13 4.53 7.34
C PHE A 34 1.79 3.61 8.36
N VAL A 35 1.15 2.49 8.64
CA VAL A 35 1.67 1.51 9.58
C VAL A 35 1.98 0.22 8.82
N ASP A 36 3.25 -0.15 8.81
CA ASP A 36 3.70 -1.37 8.14
C ASP A 36 4.03 -2.44 9.20
N PRO A 37 3.63 -3.70 8.99
CA PRO A 37 3.84 -4.72 10.00
C PRO A 37 5.31 -5.11 10.23
N VAL A 38 6.16 -4.78 9.26
CA VAL A 38 7.58 -5.15 9.35
C VAL A 38 8.44 -3.93 9.68
N TYR A 39 8.17 -2.79 9.03
CA TYR A 39 9.06 -1.65 9.11
C TYR A 39 8.59 -0.54 10.03
N GLY A 40 7.38 -0.64 10.58
CA GLY A 40 6.91 0.31 11.57
C GLY A 40 6.03 1.40 11.01
N THR A 41 6.05 2.55 11.64
CA THR A 41 5.10 3.63 11.37
C THR A 41 5.80 4.79 10.68
N PHE A 42 5.15 5.33 9.65
CA PHE A 42 5.66 6.48 8.91
C PHE A 42 4.59 7.57 8.95
N GLN A 43 5.02 8.78 9.24
CA GLN A 43 4.10 9.89 9.39
C GLN A 43 4.41 10.96 8.35
N GLY A 44 3.39 11.32 7.59
CA GLY A 44 3.51 12.37 6.60
C GLY A 44 3.87 11.88 5.23
N ARG A 45 3.40 12.61 4.23
CA ARG A 45 3.59 12.25 2.82
C ARG A 45 5.06 12.03 2.47
N GLU A 46 5.93 12.88 3.00
CA GLU A 46 7.34 12.82 2.65
C GLU A 46 7.98 11.53 3.15
N GLN A 47 7.72 11.18 4.41
CA GLN A 47 8.26 9.94 4.97
C GLN A 47 7.69 8.71 4.27
N ILE A 48 6.40 8.75 3.96
CA ILE A 48 5.74 7.64 3.29
C ILE A 48 6.31 7.46 1.89
N GLY A 49 6.50 8.56 1.15
CA GLY A 49 7.06 8.49 -0.19
C GLY A 49 8.47 7.93 -0.20
N ALA A 50 9.29 8.37 0.75
CA ALA A 50 10.66 7.87 0.85
C ALA A 50 10.67 6.38 1.17
N PHE A 51 9.76 5.92 2.04
CA PHE A 51 9.66 4.51 2.36
C PHE A 51 9.21 3.68 1.15
N LEU A 52 8.22 4.16 0.41
CA LEU A 52 7.73 3.44 -0.76
C LEU A 52 8.81 3.27 -1.82
N LEU A 53 9.61 4.30 -2.01
CA LEU A 53 10.72 4.22 -2.97
C LEU A 53 11.75 3.19 -2.52
N LYS A 54 12.11 3.23 -1.24
CA LYS A 54 13.07 2.30 -0.69
C LYS A 54 12.56 0.87 -0.76
N MET A 55 11.27 0.69 -0.48
CA MET A 55 10.65 -0.62 -0.53
C MET A 55 10.66 -1.16 -1.95
N ASN A 56 10.41 -0.30 -2.94
CA ASN A 56 10.46 -0.74 -4.33
C ASN A 56 11.86 -1.26 -4.69
N GLN A 57 12.89 -0.59 -4.24
CA GLN A 57 14.26 -1.03 -4.51
C GLN A 57 14.53 -2.38 -3.86
N ALA A 58 14.10 -2.56 -2.63
CA ALA A 58 14.29 -3.83 -1.92
C ALA A 58 13.51 -4.96 -2.60
N VAL A 59 12.29 -4.70 -2.99
CA VAL A 59 11.44 -5.69 -3.65
C VAL A 59 12.04 -6.10 -4.98
N THR A 60 12.53 -5.13 -5.75
CA THR A 60 13.15 -5.43 -7.03
C THR A 60 14.38 -6.32 -6.86
N SER A 61 15.16 -6.09 -5.81
CA SER A 61 16.39 -6.85 -5.58
C SER A 61 16.15 -8.33 -5.29
N ILE A 62 14.94 -8.71 -4.88
CA ILE A 62 14.61 -10.11 -4.59
C ILE A 62 13.56 -10.64 -5.57
N ASN A 63 13.41 -9.98 -6.70
CA ASN A 63 12.43 -10.37 -7.73
C ASN A 63 11.02 -10.44 -7.17
N GLY A 64 10.69 -9.49 -6.32
CA GLY A 64 9.38 -9.44 -5.67
C GLY A 64 8.29 -8.93 -6.57
N VAL A 65 7.11 -9.50 -6.43
CA VAL A 65 5.94 -9.07 -7.18
C VAL A 65 4.75 -9.03 -6.24
N PHE A 66 4.15 -7.84 -6.10
CA PHE A 66 2.90 -7.70 -5.39
C PHE A 66 1.76 -7.85 -6.38
N ARG A 67 0.71 -8.53 -5.95
CA ARG A 67 -0.47 -8.72 -6.79
C ARG A 67 -1.70 -8.35 -5.99
N LEU A 68 -2.55 -7.50 -6.54
CA LEU A 68 -3.82 -7.17 -5.90
C LEU A 68 -4.79 -8.31 -6.19
N GLU A 69 -5.26 -8.96 -5.14
CA GLU A 69 -6.18 -10.08 -5.28
C GLU A 69 -7.64 -9.63 -5.20
N LYS A 70 -7.92 -8.68 -4.33
CA LYS A 70 -9.30 -8.25 -4.13
C LYS A 70 -9.31 -6.85 -3.55
N LEU A 71 -10.21 -6.02 -4.02
CA LEU A 71 -10.33 -4.65 -3.55
C LEU A 71 -11.80 -4.37 -3.28
N SER A 72 -12.09 -3.77 -2.15
CA SER A 72 -13.44 -3.36 -1.80
C SER A 72 -13.37 -2.04 -1.07
N GLY A 73 -14.44 -1.28 -1.11
CA GLY A 73 -14.48 -0.01 -0.40
C GLY A 73 -15.68 0.82 -0.75
N ASN A 74 -15.80 1.95 -0.07
CA ASN A 74 -16.87 2.90 -0.29
C ASN A 74 -16.23 4.29 -0.46
N GLU A 75 -16.88 5.36 0.00
CA GLU A 75 -16.34 6.68 -0.22
C GLU A 75 -15.31 7.09 0.81
N THR A 76 -15.24 6.45 1.98
CA THR A 76 -14.30 6.85 3.04
C THR A 76 -13.28 5.79 3.39
N THR A 77 -13.57 4.52 3.14
CA THR A 77 -12.73 3.41 3.58
C THR A 77 -12.60 2.38 2.47
N ALA A 78 -11.46 1.77 2.36
CA ALA A 78 -11.24 0.67 1.42
C ALA A 78 -10.33 -0.36 2.04
N TRP A 79 -10.37 -1.57 1.52
CA TRP A 79 -9.40 -2.60 1.88
C TRP A 79 -8.98 -3.37 0.64
N ALA A 80 -7.74 -3.82 0.66
CA ALA A 80 -7.15 -4.53 -0.47
C ALA A 80 -6.47 -5.80 0.04
N GLN A 81 -6.87 -6.92 -0.50
CA GLN A 81 -6.20 -8.19 -0.20
C GLN A 81 -5.12 -8.36 -1.26
N TRP A 82 -3.90 -8.65 -0.84
CA TRP A 82 -2.78 -8.74 -1.75
C TRP A 82 -1.93 -9.97 -1.46
N SER A 83 -1.16 -10.37 -2.47
CA SER A 83 -0.17 -11.42 -2.30
C SER A 83 1.18 -10.89 -2.75
N PHE A 84 2.24 -11.50 -2.27
CA PHE A 84 3.60 -11.11 -2.60
C PHE A 84 4.43 -12.37 -2.81
N THR A 85 5.07 -12.47 -3.97
CA THR A 85 5.98 -13.58 -4.23
C THR A 85 7.36 -13.01 -4.49
N SER A 86 8.39 -13.71 -4.08
CA SER A 86 9.77 -13.28 -4.28
C SER A 86 10.68 -14.49 -4.21
N ASP A 87 11.97 -14.24 -4.32
CA ASP A 87 12.97 -15.29 -4.15
C ASP A 87 12.90 -15.92 -2.76
N HIS A 88 12.30 -15.24 -1.80
CA HIS A 88 12.20 -15.72 -0.42
C HIS A 88 10.88 -16.42 -0.12
N GLY A 89 9.99 -16.57 -1.09
CA GLY A 89 8.75 -17.30 -0.88
C GLY A 89 7.51 -16.46 -1.09
N TYR A 90 6.45 -16.82 -0.38
CA TYR A 90 5.12 -16.26 -0.61
C TYR A 90 4.56 -15.65 0.68
N ARG A 91 3.92 -14.50 0.55
CA ARG A 91 3.21 -13.89 1.66
C ARG A 91 1.90 -13.32 1.16
N GLU A 92 0.98 -13.08 2.07
CA GLU A 92 -0.26 -12.42 1.72
C GLU A 92 -0.70 -11.54 2.86
N GLY A 93 -1.52 -10.58 2.55
CA GLY A 93 -1.98 -9.65 3.56
C GLY A 93 -3.16 -8.84 3.11
N VAL A 94 -3.57 -7.91 3.96
CA VAL A 94 -4.67 -7.01 3.69
C VAL A 94 -4.24 -5.61 4.11
N GLY A 95 -4.46 -4.64 3.24
CA GLY A 95 -4.26 -3.24 3.60
C GLY A 95 -5.60 -2.61 3.87
N VAL A 96 -5.67 -1.79 4.91
CA VAL A 96 -6.87 -1.04 5.27
C VAL A 96 -6.54 0.43 5.07
N TYR A 97 -7.44 1.16 4.41
CA TYR A 97 -7.17 2.54 4.03
C TYR A 97 -8.32 3.44 4.41
N GLU A 98 -8.01 4.67 4.82
CA GLU A 98 -9.02 5.71 4.98
C GLU A 98 -8.68 6.86 4.05
N VAL A 99 -9.68 7.43 3.42
CA VAL A 99 -9.50 8.47 2.40
C VAL A 99 -10.41 9.64 2.74
N SER A 100 -9.88 10.84 2.59
CA SER A 100 -10.66 12.06 2.78
C SER A 100 -10.18 13.08 1.75
N ASN A 101 -11.13 13.75 1.09
CA ASN A 101 -10.82 14.76 0.07
C ASN A 101 -9.89 14.23 -1.02
N GLY A 102 -10.09 13.00 -1.41
CA GLY A 102 -9.31 12.40 -2.51
C GLY A 102 -7.92 11.96 -2.13
N GLU A 103 -7.57 12.00 -0.83
CA GLU A 103 -6.23 11.63 -0.39
C GLU A 103 -6.27 10.58 0.70
N ILE A 104 -5.29 9.69 0.72
CA ILE A 104 -5.18 8.66 1.74
C ILE A 104 -4.71 9.31 3.02
N THR A 105 -5.49 9.20 4.09
CA THR A 105 -5.14 9.76 5.39
C THR A 105 -4.59 8.70 6.34
N TYR A 106 -4.93 7.44 6.10
CA TYR A 106 -4.48 6.34 6.95
C TYR A 106 -4.33 5.10 6.10
N TYR A 107 -3.27 4.34 6.33
CA TYR A 107 -3.02 3.08 5.63
C TYR A 107 -2.33 2.15 6.61
N ARG A 108 -2.86 0.96 6.79
CA ARG A 108 -2.20 -0.04 7.62
C ARG A 108 -2.26 -1.39 6.94
N ASP A 109 -1.10 -2.04 6.84
CA ASP A 109 -1.03 -3.39 6.30
C ASP A 109 -1.01 -4.41 7.42
N TYR A 110 -1.72 -5.49 7.19
CA TYR A 110 -1.68 -6.67 8.06
C TYR A 110 -1.18 -7.81 7.17
N MET A 111 -0.23 -8.59 7.68
CA MET A 111 0.39 -9.63 6.88
C MET A 111 0.42 -10.90 7.70
N ASN A 112 0.17 -12.05 7.05
CA ASN A 112 0.25 -13.30 7.77
C ASN A 112 1.70 -13.56 8.14
N GLU A 113 1.93 -14.20 9.28
CA GLU A 113 3.25 -14.52 9.67
C GLU A 113 3.72 -15.60 8.77
N SER A 114 4.94 -15.47 8.35
CA SER A 114 5.54 -16.49 7.65
C SER A 114 5.80 -17.54 8.62
N SER A 115 5.16 -18.56 8.59
CA SER A 115 5.28 -19.52 9.54
C SER A 115 6.56 -20.11 9.52
N GLY A 116 7.25 -19.62 9.40
CA GLY A 116 8.35 -20.13 9.54
C GLY A 116 8.48 -21.44 9.20
N ASP A 117 7.96 -21.21 8.92
CA ASP A 117 7.84 -21.89 8.75
C ASP A 117 8.24 -22.23 8.42
#